data_23159687e94864efe97e5fdf2c152783
#
_entry.id   23159687e94864efe97e5fdf2c152783
#
_cell.length_a   1.000
_cell.length_b   1.000
_cell.length_c   1.000
_cell.angle_alpha   90.00
_cell.angle_beta   90.00
_cell.angle_gamma   90.00
#
_symmetry.space_group_name_H-M   'P 1'
#
loop_
_entity.id
_entity.type
_entity.pdbx_description
1 polymer ?
#
loop_
_entity_poly.entity_id
_entity_poly.type
_entity_poly.pdbx_seq_one_letter_code
_entity_poly.pdbx_strand_id
1 'polypeptide(L)'
;MIVFTALTRDINPPSNVERIDPKTLHLSGEFAEQNLGTTVGADGGVTVRVIATQFMFVPRCIAVPHGRRVTLRFATPDVIHGLLITGTNVNTMVVPGFVAQVHTEFTRTGDLLMPCHEYCGLGHSEMWATVQVVPESEFKPGQDGRVSCAQR
;
A
#
# COMPACT_ATOMS: atom_id res chain seq x y z
N MET A 1 -0.67 9.28 -27.47
CA MET A 1 -0.73 10.02 -26.19
C MET A 1 -0.97 9.11 -24.98
N ILE A 2 -1.96 8.20 -25.00
CA ILE A 2 -2.28 7.27 -23.89
C ILE A 2 -1.09 6.36 -23.54
N VAL A 3 -0.45 5.73 -24.54
CA VAL A 3 0.70 4.84 -24.32
C VAL A 3 1.88 5.58 -23.68
N PHE A 4 2.18 6.79 -24.16
CA PHE A 4 3.25 7.61 -23.61
C PHE A 4 2.99 7.97 -22.14
N THR A 5 1.76 8.33 -21.80
CA THR A 5 1.36 8.65 -20.41
C THR A 5 1.44 7.41 -19.51
N ALA A 6 1.00 6.26 -19.99
CA ALA A 6 1.11 4.99 -19.24
C ALA A 6 2.57 4.63 -18.92
N LEU A 7 3.46 4.77 -19.89
CA LEU A 7 4.90 4.47 -19.73
C LEU A 7 5.64 5.46 -18.84
N THR A 8 5.24 6.76 -18.85
CA THR A 8 5.96 7.80 -18.11
C THR A 8 5.40 8.07 -16.72
N ARG A 9 4.17 7.65 -16.44
CA ARG A 9 3.47 7.91 -15.18
C ARG A 9 3.14 6.66 -14.37
N ASP A 10 3.60 5.49 -14.82
CA ASP A 10 3.26 4.18 -14.22
C ASP A 10 1.74 3.96 -14.05
N ILE A 11 0.93 4.60 -14.91
CA ILE A 11 -0.52 4.43 -14.92
C ILE A 11 -0.83 3.15 -15.69
N ASN A 12 -0.51 2.04 -15.08
CA ASN A 12 -0.85 0.72 -15.60
C ASN A 12 -1.94 0.11 -14.73
N PRO A 13 -2.98 -0.50 -15.31
CA PRO A 13 -3.89 -1.31 -14.51
C PRO A 13 -3.08 -2.42 -13.85
N PRO A 14 -3.45 -2.86 -12.63
CA PRO A 14 -2.82 -4.01 -11.99
C PRO A 14 -2.99 -5.22 -12.91
N SER A 15 -1.91 -5.59 -13.61
CA SER A 15 -1.95 -6.60 -14.67
C SER A 15 -1.57 -8.00 -14.20
N ASN A 16 -1.06 -8.14 -12.98
CA ASN A 16 -0.67 -9.42 -12.43
C ASN A 16 -1.83 -10.03 -11.66
N VAL A 17 -2.38 -11.12 -12.21
CA VAL A 17 -3.37 -11.94 -11.51
C VAL A 17 -2.62 -12.85 -10.54
N GLU A 18 -2.22 -12.30 -9.40
CA GLU A 18 -1.64 -13.06 -8.31
C GLU A 18 -2.73 -13.50 -7.35
N ARG A 19 -2.84 -14.80 -7.13
CA ARG A 19 -3.85 -15.39 -6.24
C ARG A 19 -3.28 -15.59 -4.83
N ILE A 20 -4.12 -15.36 -3.83
CA ILE A 20 -3.82 -15.62 -2.43
C ILE A 20 -5.05 -16.22 -1.74
N ASP A 21 -4.86 -17.14 -0.79
CA ASP A 21 -5.97 -17.64 0.01
C ASP A 21 -6.38 -16.59 1.06
N PRO A 22 -7.59 -15.99 0.96
CA PRO A 22 -8.01 -14.94 1.87
C PRO A 22 -8.17 -15.43 3.31
N LYS A 23 -8.41 -16.73 3.54
CA LYS A 23 -8.62 -17.28 4.87
C LYS A 23 -7.33 -17.42 5.68
N THR A 24 -6.18 -17.56 5.01
CA THR A 24 -4.90 -17.85 5.64
C THR A 24 -3.85 -16.77 5.41
N LEU A 25 -4.18 -15.71 4.66
CA LEU A 25 -3.21 -14.69 4.26
C LEU A 25 -2.45 -14.02 5.41
N HIS A 26 -3.08 -13.92 6.60
CA HIS A 26 -2.51 -13.30 7.81
C HIS A 26 -1.71 -14.28 8.67
N LEU A 27 -1.80 -15.59 8.42
CA LEU A 27 -1.14 -16.62 9.24
C LEU A 27 0.29 -16.89 8.78
N SER A 28 0.56 -16.80 7.49
CA SER A 28 1.88 -17.11 6.93
C SER A 28 2.08 -16.41 5.58
N GLY A 29 3.33 -16.39 5.12
CA GLY A 29 3.68 -15.83 3.82
C GLY A 29 3.80 -14.32 3.81
N GLU A 30 3.55 -13.71 2.67
CA GLU A 30 3.83 -12.31 2.40
C GLU A 30 3.03 -11.34 3.30
N PHE A 31 1.78 -11.66 3.57
CA PHE A 31 0.88 -10.80 4.36
C PHE A 31 0.75 -11.24 5.82
N ALA A 32 1.65 -12.08 6.32
CA ALA A 32 1.74 -12.34 7.75
C ALA A 32 2.05 -11.03 8.51
N GLU A 33 1.56 -10.91 9.74
CA GLU A 33 1.62 -9.68 10.53
C GLU A 33 3.02 -9.05 10.60
N GLN A 34 4.04 -9.88 10.75
CA GLN A 34 5.44 -9.43 10.80
C GLN A 34 5.95 -8.85 9.48
N ASN A 35 5.25 -9.07 8.36
CA ASN A 35 5.64 -8.60 7.03
C ASN A 35 4.85 -7.37 6.56
N LEU A 36 3.84 -6.94 7.34
CA LEU A 36 3.02 -5.79 7.00
C LEU A 36 3.76 -4.47 7.22
N GLY A 37 3.35 -3.46 6.46
CA GLY A 37 3.98 -2.14 6.46
C GLY A 37 5.09 -2.02 5.42
N THR A 38 5.98 -1.07 5.63
CA THR A 38 7.07 -0.73 4.70
C THR A 38 8.32 -1.52 5.01
N THR A 39 8.88 -2.16 3.99
CA THR A 39 10.15 -2.88 4.07
C THR A 39 11.07 -2.46 2.93
N VAL A 40 12.38 -2.46 3.20
CA VAL A 40 13.42 -2.22 2.20
C VAL A 40 14.19 -3.53 2.00
N GLY A 41 14.18 -4.01 0.76
CA GLY A 41 14.90 -5.23 0.39
C GLY A 41 16.42 -5.02 0.33
N ALA A 42 17.17 -6.11 0.25
CA ALA A 42 18.63 -6.08 0.11
C ALA A 42 19.12 -5.38 -1.17
N ASP A 43 18.26 -5.32 -2.19
CA ASP A 43 18.46 -4.59 -3.46
C ASP A 43 18.11 -3.10 -3.35
N GLY A 44 17.67 -2.64 -2.17
CA GLY A 44 17.20 -1.29 -1.93
C GLY A 44 15.74 -1.05 -2.39
N GLY A 45 15.05 -2.05 -2.93
CA GLY A 45 13.65 -1.92 -3.34
C GLY A 45 12.72 -1.67 -2.16
N VAL A 46 11.81 -0.70 -2.27
CA VAL A 46 10.82 -0.38 -1.23
C VAL A 46 9.50 -1.07 -1.55
N THR A 47 9.05 -1.92 -0.64
CA THR A 47 7.77 -2.61 -0.74
C THR A 47 6.91 -2.32 0.48
N VAL A 48 5.65 -1.99 0.23
CA VAL A 48 4.63 -1.76 1.27
C VAL A 48 3.57 -2.84 1.16
N ARG A 49 3.25 -3.49 2.27
CA ARG A 49 2.20 -4.51 2.36
C ARG A 49 1.13 -4.06 3.33
N VAL A 50 -0.11 -4.08 2.84
CA VAL A 50 -1.28 -3.63 3.62
C VAL A 50 -2.41 -4.63 3.46
N ILE A 51 -3.03 -5.00 4.56
CA ILE A 51 -4.30 -5.73 4.58
C ILE A 51 -5.43 -4.70 4.71
N ALA A 52 -6.43 -4.79 3.82
CA ALA A 52 -7.71 -4.12 4.00
C ALA A 52 -8.68 -5.10 4.66
N THR A 53 -9.31 -4.73 5.75
CA THR A 53 -10.31 -5.54 6.45
C THR A 53 -11.40 -4.62 6.99
N GLN A 54 -12.59 -5.13 7.28
CA GLN A 54 -13.70 -4.36 7.83
C GLN A 54 -13.40 -3.93 9.28
N PHE A 55 -13.14 -2.67 9.64
CA PHE A 55 -13.18 -1.45 8.80
C PHE A 55 -11.87 -0.71 8.99
N MET A 56 -10.77 -1.31 8.59
CA MET A 56 -9.45 -0.72 8.77
C MET A 56 -8.45 -1.19 7.71
N PHE A 57 -7.41 -0.40 7.51
CA PHE A 57 -6.18 -0.84 6.88
C PHE A 57 -5.16 -1.24 7.95
N VAL A 58 -4.42 -2.31 7.71
CA VAL A 58 -3.36 -2.79 8.61
C VAL A 58 -2.03 -2.81 7.87
N PRO A 59 -1.06 -1.99 8.26
CA PRO A 59 -1.10 -1.01 9.35
C PRO A 59 -1.92 0.25 8.96
N ARG A 60 -2.35 1.02 9.96
CA ARG A 60 -3.07 2.29 9.78
C ARG A 60 -2.18 3.46 9.36
N CYS A 61 -0.88 3.29 9.45
CA CYS A 61 0.11 4.25 8.97
C CYS A 61 1.24 3.51 8.26
N ILE A 62 1.64 4.00 7.11
CA ILE A 62 2.79 3.53 6.34
C ILE A 62 3.73 4.70 6.08
N ALA A 63 5.03 4.52 6.35
CA ALA A 63 6.05 5.50 6.02
C ALA A 63 6.71 5.14 4.69
N VAL A 64 6.82 6.09 3.78
CA VAL A 64 7.40 5.88 2.44
C VAL A 64 8.39 6.99 2.10
N PRO A 65 9.40 6.71 1.26
CA PRO A 65 10.37 7.73 0.85
C PRO A 65 9.81 8.66 -0.22
N HIS A 66 10.20 9.91 -0.17
CA HIS A 66 10.01 10.88 -1.24
C HIS A 66 10.96 10.58 -2.42
N GLY A 67 10.47 10.69 -3.65
CA GLY A 67 11.28 10.63 -4.87
C GLY A 67 11.84 9.26 -5.21
N ARG A 68 11.33 8.18 -4.59
CA ARG A 68 11.70 6.81 -4.94
C ARG A 68 10.50 6.00 -5.40
N ARG A 69 10.76 5.05 -6.30
CA ARG A 69 9.75 4.06 -6.69
C ARG A 69 9.42 3.14 -5.52
N VAL A 70 8.13 3.03 -5.24
CA VAL A 70 7.56 2.17 -4.19
C VAL A 70 6.61 1.18 -4.82
N THR A 71 6.72 -0.09 -4.43
CA THR A 71 5.76 -1.13 -4.78
C THR A 71 4.76 -1.28 -3.63
N LEU A 72 3.49 -1.01 -3.90
CA LEU A 72 2.41 -1.18 -2.94
C LEU A 72 1.68 -2.48 -3.26
N ARG A 73 1.45 -3.31 -2.24
CA ARG A 73 0.77 -4.59 -2.35
C ARG A 73 -0.34 -4.67 -1.31
N PHE A 74 -1.54 -5.02 -1.78
CA PHE A 74 -2.74 -5.04 -0.96
C PHE A 74 -3.46 -6.37 -1.08
N ALA A 75 -3.99 -6.88 0.04
CA ALA A 75 -4.84 -8.05 0.07
C ALA A 75 -5.98 -7.84 1.08
N THR A 76 -7.03 -8.64 0.98
CA THR A 76 -8.16 -8.62 1.91
C THR A 76 -8.62 -10.03 2.26
N PRO A 77 -8.94 -10.30 3.55
CA PRO A 77 -9.49 -11.58 3.97
C PRO A 77 -11.03 -11.66 3.87
N ASP A 78 -11.73 -10.54 3.71
CA ASP A 78 -13.18 -10.47 3.93
C ASP A 78 -13.96 -10.03 2.68
N VAL A 79 -14.18 -8.75 2.49
CA VAL A 79 -15.00 -8.21 1.40
C VAL A 79 -14.16 -7.40 0.41
N ILE A 80 -14.78 -6.96 -0.67
CA ILE A 80 -14.13 -6.03 -1.60
C ILE A 80 -13.95 -4.69 -0.92
N HIS A 81 -12.75 -4.13 -1.03
CA HIS A 81 -12.41 -2.76 -0.68
C HIS A 81 -11.85 -2.05 -1.89
N GLY A 82 -11.88 -0.74 -1.87
CA GLY A 82 -11.15 0.08 -2.80
C GLY A 82 -10.30 1.06 -2.01
N LEU A 83 -9.18 1.46 -2.56
CA LEU A 83 -8.37 2.50 -1.94
C LEU A 83 -7.75 3.42 -2.98
N LEU A 84 -7.54 4.64 -2.57
CA LEU A 84 -6.70 5.59 -3.27
C LEU A 84 -5.71 6.22 -2.28
N ILE A 85 -4.61 6.75 -2.78
CA ILE A 85 -3.73 7.62 -2.00
C ILE A 85 -3.78 8.99 -2.63
N THR A 86 -4.22 9.97 -1.85
CA THR A 86 -4.46 11.34 -2.35
C THR A 86 -3.19 11.94 -2.98
N GLY A 87 -3.34 12.52 -4.18
CA GLY A 87 -2.22 13.18 -4.89
C GLY A 87 -1.23 12.23 -5.56
N THR A 88 -1.58 10.96 -5.72
CA THR A 88 -0.77 9.95 -6.42
C THR A 88 -1.57 9.25 -7.54
N ASN A 89 -0.93 8.34 -8.27
CA ASN A 89 -1.59 7.46 -9.24
C ASN A 89 -2.20 6.21 -8.57
N VAL A 90 -2.13 6.07 -7.26
CA VAL A 90 -2.66 4.90 -6.54
C VAL A 90 -4.17 5.02 -6.43
N ASN A 91 -4.86 4.16 -7.16
CA ASN A 91 -6.31 3.99 -7.12
C ASN A 91 -6.60 2.56 -7.58
N THR A 92 -7.02 1.68 -6.67
CA THR A 92 -7.17 0.26 -6.97
C THR A 92 -8.26 -0.40 -6.13
N MET A 93 -8.80 -1.50 -6.66
CA MET A 93 -9.66 -2.40 -5.93
C MET A 93 -8.84 -3.47 -5.22
N VAL A 94 -9.26 -3.87 -4.04
CA VAL A 94 -8.71 -5.00 -3.28
C VAL A 94 -9.80 -6.06 -3.17
N VAL A 95 -9.60 -7.15 -3.92
CA VAL A 95 -10.59 -8.21 -4.09
C VAL A 95 -10.14 -9.47 -3.34
N PRO A 96 -11.01 -10.11 -2.53
CA PRO A 96 -10.66 -11.35 -1.84
C PRO A 96 -10.16 -12.42 -2.82
N GLY A 97 -9.06 -13.07 -2.46
CA GLY A 97 -8.43 -14.09 -3.31
C GLY A 97 -7.39 -13.57 -4.30
N PHE A 98 -7.17 -12.26 -4.35
CA PHE A 98 -6.18 -11.65 -5.24
C PHE A 98 -5.30 -10.62 -4.52
N VAL A 99 -4.07 -10.47 -4.99
CA VAL A 99 -3.17 -9.40 -4.55
C VAL A 99 -3.26 -8.25 -5.55
N ALA A 100 -3.62 -7.06 -5.09
CA ALA A 100 -3.53 -5.85 -5.88
C ALA A 100 -2.13 -5.26 -5.74
N GLN A 101 -1.46 -4.97 -6.86
CA GLN A 101 -0.13 -4.37 -6.87
C GLN A 101 -0.14 -3.09 -7.69
N VAL A 102 0.43 -2.03 -7.11
CA VAL A 102 0.59 -0.72 -7.75
C VAL A 102 2.01 -0.22 -7.52
N HIS A 103 2.60 0.36 -8.56
CA HIS A 103 3.87 1.08 -8.47
C HIS A 103 3.61 2.58 -8.47
N THR A 104 4.27 3.30 -7.59
CA THR A 104 4.15 4.75 -7.49
C THR A 104 5.45 5.40 -7.07
N GLU A 105 5.53 6.71 -7.27
CA GLU A 105 6.56 7.58 -6.72
C GLU A 105 5.87 8.74 -6.00
N PHE A 106 6.28 8.99 -4.77
CA PHE A 106 5.74 10.07 -3.95
C PHE A 106 6.53 11.36 -4.18
N THR A 107 5.91 12.35 -4.83
CA THR A 107 6.56 13.59 -5.27
C THR A 107 6.42 14.77 -4.30
N ARG A 108 5.75 14.55 -3.16
CA ARG A 108 5.58 15.56 -2.10
C ARG A 108 5.72 14.90 -0.74
N THR A 109 6.45 15.53 0.16
CA THR A 109 6.56 15.10 1.56
C THR A 109 5.34 15.51 2.38
N GLY A 110 5.12 14.84 3.51
CA GLY A 110 4.00 15.08 4.42
C GLY A 110 3.02 13.92 4.49
N ASP A 111 1.91 14.12 5.15
CA ASP A 111 0.91 13.09 5.36
C ASP A 111 -0.14 13.14 4.24
N LEU A 112 -0.36 12.00 3.61
CA LEU A 112 -1.39 11.79 2.60
C LEU A 112 -2.48 10.88 3.18
N LEU A 113 -3.72 11.12 2.78
CA LEU A 113 -4.84 10.28 3.17
C LEU A 113 -4.98 9.08 2.23
N MET A 114 -5.24 7.91 2.81
CA MET A 114 -5.58 6.68 2.09
C MET A 114 -6.96 6.20 2.57
N PRO A 115 -8.07 6.73 2.01
CA PRO A 115 -9.42 6.28 2.33
C PRO A 115 -9.80 5.00 1.58
N CYS A 116 -10.73 4.23 2.17
CA CYS A 116 -11.50 3.25 1.44
C CYS A 116 -12.55 3.97 0.59
N HIS A 117 -12.65 3.66 -0.70
CA HIS A 117 -13.61 4.29 -1.61
C HIS A 117 -14.64 3.32 -2.20
N GLU A 118 -14.59 2.04 -1.83
CA GLU A 118 -15.61 1.06 -2.19
C GLU A 118 -16.41 0.66 -0.94
N TYR A 119 -17.74 0.70 -1.03
CA TYR A 119 -18.58 0.39 0.12
C TYR A 119 -18.34 -1.02 0.65
N CYS A 120 -17.81 -1.11 1.86
CA CYS A 120 -17.40 -2.37 2.49
C CYS A 120 -18.24 -2.73 3.75
N GLY A 121 -19.26 -1.90 4.08
CA GLY A 121 -20.16 -2.13 5.21
C GLY A 121 -20.39 -0.89 6.07
N LEU A 122 -20.97 -1.08 7.27
CA LEU A 122 -21.44 0.02 8.13
C LEU A 122 -20.34 0.98 8.61
N GLY A 123 -19.12 0.51 8.79
CA GLY A 123 -17.97 1.33 9.21
C GLY A 123 -17.16 1.91 8.06
N HIS A 124 -17.66 1.84 6.83
CA HIS A 124 -16.96 2.29 5.63
C HIS A 124 -16.48 3.76 5.72
N SER A 125 -17.27 4.66 6.25
CA SER A 125 -16.94 6.08 6.38
C SER A 125 -15.74 6.36 7.29
N GLU A 126 -15.43 5.45 8.20
CA GLU A 126 -14.32 5.57 9.16
C GLU A 126 -13.07 4.81 8.71
N MET A 127 -13.13 4.16 7.54
CA MET A 127 -12.04 3.32 7.04
C MET A 127 -11.04 4.12 6.23
N TRP A 128 -9.96 4.54 6.89
CA TRP A 128 -8.84 5.25 6.27
C TRP A 128 -7.51 4.98 6.99
N ALA A 129 -6.42 5.25 6.31
CA ALA A 129 -5.06 5.19 6.84
C ALA A 129 -4.25 6.42 6.41
N THR A 130 -3.10 6.61 7.04
CA THR A 130 -2.15 7.68 6.72
C THR A 130 -0.95 7.11 5.96
N VAL A 131 -0.54 7.81 4.92
CA VAL A 131 0.72 7.57 4.23
C VAL A 131 1.66 8.73 4.55
N GLN A 132 2.66 8.48 5.38
CA GLN A 132 3.66 9.45 5.77
C GLN A 132 4.80 9.45 4.76
N VAL A 133 4.87 10.48 3.92
CA VAL A 133 5.96 10.65 2.95
C VAL A 133 7.08 11.42 3.60
N VAL A 134 8.21 10.78 3.83
CA VAL A 134 9.36 11.38 4.48
C VAL A 134 10.48 11.71 3.47
N PRO A 135 11.28 12.76 3.71
CA PRO A 135 12.47 13.02 2.91
C PRO A 135 13.38 11.79 2.85
N GLU A 136 14.04 11.55 1.74
CA GLU A 136 14.96 10.40 1.57
C GLU A 136 16.04 10.36 2.65
N SER A 137 16.53 11.51 3.10
CA SER A 137 17.53 11.62 4.18
C SER A 137 17.02 11.13 5.54
N GLU A 138 15.70 11.15 5.74
CA GLU A 138 15.03 10.74 6.98
C GLU A 138 14.45 9.32 6.88
N PHE A 139 14.39 8.77 5.66
CA PHE A 139 13.90 7.41 5.41
C PHE A 139 14.96 6.37 5.80
N LYS A 140 14.92 5.94 7.07
CA LYS A 140 15.92 5.03 7.64
C LYS A 140 15.28 3.70 8.01
N PRO A 141 15.57 2.63 7.25
CA PRO A 141 15.15 1.29 7.64
C PRO A 141 15.90 0.84 8.90
N GLY A 142 15.21 0.12 9.77
CA GLY A 142 15.81 -0.60 10.89
C GLY A 142 16.70 -1.74 10.43
N GLN A 143 17.32 -2.46 11.37
CA GLN A 143 18.18 -3.62 11.08
C GLN A 143 17.43 -4.75 10.35
N ASP A 144 16.14 -4.83 10.55
CA ASP A 144 15.21 -5.77 9.89
C ASP A 144 14.68 -5.27 8.54
N GLY A 145 15.17 -4.13 8.05
CA GLY A 145 14.72 -3.47 6.83
C GLY A 145 13.36 -2.78 6.94
N ARG A 146 12.71 -2.77 8.12
CA ARG A 146 11.38 -2.17 8.32
C ARG A 146 11.46 -0.67 8.55
N VAL A 147 10.45 0.03 8.07
CA VAL A 147 10.27 1.47 8.32
C VAL A 147 8.89 1.70 8.93
N SER A 148 8.87 2.32 10.10
CA SER A 148 7.64 2.67 10.80
C SER A 148 7.37 4.18 10.70
N CYS A 149 6.09 4.55 10.80
CA CYS A 149 5.72 5.97 10.93
C CYS A 149 6.35 6.59 12.18
N ALA A 150 6.76 7.85 12.06
CA ALA A 150 7.13 8.64 13.22
C ALA A 150 5.90 8.85 14.13
N GLN A 151 6.05 8.59 15.42
CA GLN A 151 5.04 8.96 16.41
C GLN A 151 4.99 10.49 16.48
N ARG A 152 3.82 11.06 16.25
CA ARG A 152 3.53 12.49 16.42
C ARG A 152 2.56 12.69 17.57
#